data_c0aaebafe1f447915028a7cf4e667e2a
#
_entry.id   c0aaebafe1f447915028a7cf4e667e2a
#
_cell.length_a   1.000
_cell.length_b   1.000
_cell.length_c   1.000
_cell.angle_alpha   90.00
_cell.angle_beta   90.00
_cell.angle_gamma   90.00
#
_symmetry.space_group_name_H-M   'P 1'
#
loop_
_entity.id
_entity.type
_entity.pdbx_description
1 polymer ?
#
loop_
_entity_poly.entity_id
_entity_poly.type
_entity_poly.pdbx_seq_one_letter_code
_entity_poly.pdbx_strand_id
1 'polypeptide(L)'
;MLKARTYGANWRIYHKYYGTNATSGLYHNDGSSYSHDSWGGIKAVGLTNFGFGTDGTNDLWGVNRSGIEYVAYCWKAVEGHSAFGSYYGSGTELGPYMNLGFEPSLVMRKRITQNGDWVMMDTTRHPENVINNRLLANLSSSEQGSGNNIEIYANGYREANTDGYSNKIYTFTVLGVVDPLPHHLELIMKVEVGDK
;
A
#
# COMPACT_ATOMS: atom_id res chain seq x y z
N MET A 1 -2.91 6.29 4.09
CA MET A 1 -4.13 6.38 3.25
C MET A 1 -4.92 7.60 3.69
N LEU A 2 -5.51 8.33 2.76
CA LEU A 2 -6.28 9.54 3.02
C LEU A 2 -7.63 9.47 2.27
N LYS A 3 -8.70 9.90 2.93
CA LYS A 3 -10.04 9.95 2.36
C LYS A 3 -10.77 11.21 2.77
N ALA A 4 -11.35 11.92 1.80
CA ALA A 4 -12.31 12.98 2.09
C ALA A 4 -13.60 12.37 2.69
N ARG A 5 -14.10 12.95 3.79
CA ARG A 5 -15.32 12.52 4.47
C ARG A 5 -16.57 13.21 3.94
N THR A 6 -16.44 14.48 3.60
CA THR A 6 -17.56 15.35 3.20
C THR A 6 -17.56 15.69 1.71
N TYR A 7 -16.71 15.04 0.93
CA TYR A 7 -16.59 15.23 -0.52
C TYR A 7 -16.34 13.91 -1.24
N GLY A 8 -16.94 13.75 -2.43
CA GLY A 8 -16.74 12.57 -3.27
C GLY A 8 -15.38 12.56 -3.95
N ALA A 9 -14.42 11.83 -3.36
CA ALA A 9 -13.08 11.68 -3.90
C ALA A 9 -12.58 10.25 -3.69
N ASN A 10 -11.66 9.80 -4.50
CA ASN A 10 -11.02 8.50 -4.36
C ASN A 10 -10.11 8.46 -3.11
N TRP A 11 -9.89 7.27 -2.58
CA TRP A 11 -8.84 7.05 -1.61
C TRP A 11 -7.49 7.41 -2.20
N ARG A 12 -6.71 8.20 -1.49
CA ARG A 12 -5.33 8.53 -1.86
C ARG A 12 -4.37 7.75 -0.98
N ILE A 13 -3.43 7.06 -1.60
CA ILE A 13 -2.42 6.30 -0.87
C ILE A 13 -1.05 6.87 -1.22
N TYR A 14 -0.33 7.24 -0.19
CA TYR A 14 1.10 7.45 -0.23
C TYR A 14 1.79 6.15 0.23
N HIS A 15 2.84 5.79 -0.45
CA HIS A 15 3.72 4.69 -0.06
C HIS A 15 5.17 5.19 -0.01
N LYS A 16 5.97 4.70 0.94
CA LYS A 16 7.36 5.15 1.12
C LYS A 16 8.24 5.04 -0.14
N TYR A 17 7.85 4.18 -1.08
CA TYR A 17 8.51 4.07 -2.38
C TYR A 17 8.66 5.42 -3.09
N TYR A 18 7.69 6.32 -2.95
CA TYR A 18 7.69 7.63 -3.60
C TYR A 18 8.59 8.67 -2.92
N GLY A 19 9.23 8.31 -1.79
CA GLY A 19 10.08 9.23 -1.04
C GLY A 19 9.32 10.32 -0.28
N THR A 20 10.03 11.27 0.27
CA THR A 20 9.48 12.31 1.15
C THR A 20 8.87 13.51 0.40
N ASN A 21 9.17 13.65 -0.89
CA ASN A 21 8.63 14.71 -1.77
C ASN A 21 7.86 14.09 -2.92
N ALA A 22 6.88 13.23 -2.60
CA ALA A 22 6.16 12.49 -3.61
C ALA A 22 5.34 13.41 -4.52
N THR A 23 5.56 13.28 -5.81
CA THR A 23 4.72 13.85 -6.87
C THR A 23 3.70 12.85 -7.41
N SER A 24 3.76 11.61 -6.94
CA SER A 24 2.91 10.51 -7.37
C SER A 24 2.38 9.71 -6.20
N GLY A 25 1.31 8.99 -6.40
CA GLY A 25 0.71 8.12 -5.41
C GLY A 25 -0.20 7.08 -6.05
N LEU A 26 -0.94 6.37 -5.23
CA LEU A 26 -1.81 5.28 -5.63
C LEU A 26 -3.26 5.55 -5.24
N TYR A 27 -4.20 5.11 -6.07
CA TYR A 27 -5.59 4.98 -5.69
C TYR A 27 -5.82 3.60 -5.05
N HIS A 28 -6.63 3.55 -4.01
CA HIS A 28 -7.01 2.27 -3.42
C HIS A 28 -8.20 1.65 -4.15
N ASN A 29 -9.16 2.45 -4.54
CA ASN A 29 -10.43 1.98 -5.10
C ASN A 29 -10.38 1.68 -6.60
N ASP A 30 -9.23 1.75 -7.22
CA ASP A 30 -8.98 1.28 -8.57
C ASP A 30 -7.52 0.82 -8.76
N GLY A 31 -7.24 0.21 -9.90
CA GLY A 31 -5.91 -0.30 -10.23
C GLY A 31 -4.90 0.75 -10.67
N SER A 32 -5.30 2.04 -10.76
CA SER A 32 -4.44 3.08 -11.30
C SER A 32 -3.45 3.67 -10.29
N SER A 33 -2.42 4.30 -10.81
CA SER A 33 -1.57 5.27 -10.11
C SER A 33 -1.93 6.67 -10.59
N TYR A 34 -1.51 7.68 -9.84
CA TYR A 34 -1.68 9.07 -10.21
C TYR A 34 -0.35 9.84 -10.07
N SER A 35 -0.18 10.82 -10.94
CA SER A 35 0.95 11.76 -10.89
C SER A 35 0.47 13.14 -10.49
N HIS A 36 1.30 13.87 -9.75
CA HIS A 36 0.96 15.16 -9.14
C HIS A 36 1.94 16.28 -9.46
N ASP A 37 2.52 16.30 -10.62
CA ASP A 37 3.48 17.36 -10.95
C ASP A 37 2.92 18.78 -10.77
N SER A 38 1.59 18.92 -10.86
CA SER A 38 0.88 20.19 -10.72
C SER A 38 -0.28 20.20 -9.71
N TRP A 39 -0.59 19.09 -9.04
CA TRP A 39 -1.88 18.94 -8.34
C TRP A 39 -1.77 18.76 -6.83
N GLY A 40 -0.59 18.91 -6.27
CA GLY A 40 -0.37 18.64 -4.86
C GLY A 40 -0.71 17.20 -4.47
N GLY A 41 -0.10 16.71 -3.47
CA GLY A 41 -0.32 15.36 -2.93
C GLY A 41 0.20 15.32 -1.51
N ILE A 42 0.31 14.14 -0.94
CA ILE A 42 1.03 13.97 0.31
C ILE A 42 2.51 14.21 0.02
N LYS A 43 3.05 15.27 0.61
CA LYS A 43 4.45 15.68 0.51
C LYS A 43 5.04 15.82 1.90
N ALA A 44 6.34 15.98 2.01
CA ALA A 44 7.00 16.23 3.28
C ALA A 44 6.60 15.23 4.38
N VAL A 45 6.80 13.94 4.12
CA VAL A 45 6.53 12.90 5.12
C VAL A 45 7.69 12.84 6.11
N GLY A 46 7.41 13.18 7.36
CA GLY A 46 8.32 13.14 8.48
C GLY A 46 8.10 11.92 9.39
N LEU A 47 8.79 11.89 10.52
CA LEU A 47 8.68 10.79 11.49
C LEU A 47 7.32 10.76 12.20
N THR A 48 6.72 11.93 12.43
CA THR A 48 5.49 12.10 13.23
C THR A 48 4.41 12.88 12.50
N ASN A 49 4.69 13.39 11.32
CA ASN A 49 3.79 14.23 10.55
C ASN A 49 3.93 14.00 9.05
N PHE A 50 2.97 14.49 8.31
CA PHE A 50 3.05 14.62 6.86
C PHE A 50 2.38 15.94 6.46
N GLY A 51 2.81 16.49 5.34
CA GLY A 51 2.25 17.71 4.75
C GLY A 51 1.66 17.48 3.38
N PHE A 52 0.86 18.43 2.95
CA PHE A 52 0.34 18.47 1.59
C PHE A 52 1.12 19.48 0.74
N GLY A 53 1.29 19.17 -0.53
CA GLY A 53 1.79 20.14 -1.48
C GLY A 53 0.75 21.25 -1.74
N THR A 54 1.24 22.42 -2.10
CA THR A 54 0.41 23.52 -2.59
C THR A 54 0.76 23.75 -4.07
N ASP A 55 -0.23 23.74 -4.93
CA ASP A 55 -0.07 24.06 -6.36
C ASP A 55 -0.39 25.51 -6.68
N GLY A 56 -0.66 26.33 -5.65
CA GLY A 56 -1.09 27.71 -5.80
C GLY A 56 -2.56 27.90 -6.19
N THR A 57 -3.27 26.81 -6.42
CA THR A 57 -4.72 26.79 -6.61
C THR A 57 -5.40 26.14 -5.38
N ASN A 58 -6.56 26.64 -4.98
CA ASN A 58 -7.25 26.19 -3.77
C ASN A 58 -7.93 24.83 -3.90
N ASP A 59 -7.71 24.10 -4.97
CA ASP A 59 -8.42 22.84 -5.27
C ASP A 59 -7.46 21.66 -5.48
N LEU A 60 -6.84 21.24 -4.40
CA LEU A 60 -5.99 20.04 -4.38
C LEU A 60 -6.86 18.79 -4.42
N TRP A 61 -7.32 18.44 -5.59
CA TRP A 61 -8.19 17.32 -5.92
C TRP A 61 -8.12 16.14 -4.95
N GLY A 62 -8.93 16.24 -3.87
CA GLY A 62 -9.18 15.16 -2.94
C GLY A 62 -8.18 15.00 -1.77
N VAL A 63 -7.24 15.92 -1.54
CA VAL A 63 -6.28 15.82 -0.42
C VAL A 63 -6.20 17.02 0.51
N ASN A 64 -6.53 18.23 0.06
CA ASN A 64 -6.42 19.45 0.88
C ASN A 64 -7.35 20.57 0.39
N ARG A 65 -8.61 20.25 0.20
CA ARG A 65 -9.62 21.22 -0.23
C ARG A 65 -10.19 21.96 0.96
N SER A 66 -10.30 23.29 0.87
CA SER A 66 -10.90 24.13 1.92
C SER A 66 -12.32 23.68 2.26
N GLY A 67 -12.67 23.65 3.53
CA GLY A 67 -13.98 23.25 4.04
C GLY A 67 -14.29 21.74 3.94
N ILE A 68 -13.33 20.90 3.55
CA ILE A 68 -13.51 19.45 3.49
C ILE A 68 -12.80 18.76 4.65
N GLU A 69 -13.52 17.88 5.32
CA GLU A 69 -12.95 17.03 6.35
C GLU A 69 -12.32 15.78 5.76
N TYR A 70 -11.21 15.35 6.35
CA TYR A 70 -10.46 14.17 5.93
C TYR A 70 -10.21 13.21 7.09
N VAL A 71 -10.06 11.94 6.76
CA VAL A 71 -9.50 10.91 7.64
C VAL A 71 -8.20 10.38 7.04
N ALA A 72 -7.18 10.26 7.87
CA ALA A 72 -5.90 9.67 7.49
C ALA A 72 -5.63 8.41 8.30
N TYR A 73 -5.28 7.33 7.62
CA TYR A 73 -4.76 6.11 8.22
C TYR A 73 -3.26 6.05 7.93
N CYS A 74 -2.46 5.98 8.99
CA CYS A 74 -1.01 5.98 8.92
C CYS A 74 -0.46 4.69 9.52
N TRP A 75 0.48 4.06 8.85
CA TRP A 75 1.18 2.87 9.31
C TRP A 75 2.67 3.13 9.34
N LYS A 76 3.32 2.59 10.34
CA LYS A 76 4.77 2.60 10.51
C LYS A 76 5.27 1.15 10.49
N ALA A 77 6.42 0.93 9.86
CA ALA A 77 7.10 -0.36 9.96
C ALA A 77 7.54 -0.61 11.41
N VAL A 78 7.26 -1.80 11.89
CA VAL A 78 7.67 -2.29 13.21
C VAL A 78 8.49 -3.56 12.98
N GLU A 79 9.73 -3.56 13.47
CA GLU A 79 10.63 -4.70 13.34
C GLU A 79 9.99 -5.97 13.93
N GLY A 80 10.07 -7.06 13.19
CA GLY A 80 9.45 -8.33 13.54
C GLY A 80 7.94 -8.42 13.27
N HIS A 81 7.24 -7.33 12.93
CA HIS A 81 5.77 -7.33 12.82
C HIS A 81 5.22 -6.73 11.53
N SER A 82 5.85 -5.72 10.97
CA SER A 82 5.36 -5.10 9.74
C SER A 82 6.45 -4.51 8.88
N ALA A 83 6.30 -4.62 7.58
CA ALA A 83 7.24 -4.06 6.61
C ALA A 83 6.53 -3.45 5.41
N PHE A 84 7.12 -2.39 4.87
CA PHE A 84 6.70 -1.72 3.65
C PHE A 84 7.90 -1.59 2.74
N GLY A 85 7.76 -1.95 1.48
CA GLY A 85 8.88 -1.90 0.55
C GLY A 85 8.45 -1.95 -0.90
N SER A 86 9.44 -2.16 -1.76
CA SER A 86 9.22 -2.35 -3.19
C SER A 86 10.19 -3.38 -3.73
N TYR A 87 9.84 -4.00 -4.83
CA TYR A 87 10.68 -4.95 -5.56
C TYR A 87 10.44 -4.87 -7.07
N TYR A 88 11.38 -5.39 -7.82
CA TYR A 88 11.24 -5.61 -9.26
C TYR A 88 10.76 -7.04 -9.52
N GLY A 89 9.71 -7.19 -10.31
CA GLY A 89 9.27 -8.50 -10.78
C GLY A 89 10.32 -9.10 -11.73
N SER A 90 10.62 -10.37 -11.56
CA SER A 90 11.58 -11.09 -12.41
C SER A 90 10.95 -11.66 -13.69
N GLY A 91 9.65 -11.90 -13.67
CA GLY A 91 8.93 -12.61 -14.75
C GLY A 91 9.26 -14.11 -14.81
N THR A 92 9.79 -14.67 -13.75
CA THR A 92 10.16 -16.10 -13.64
C THR A 92 9.44 -16.76 -12.46
N GLU A 93 9.32 -18.08 -12.49
CA GLU A 93 8.71 -18.88 -11.41
C GLU A 93 9.40 -18.66 -10.06
N LEU A 94 10.72 -18.51 -10.08
CA LEU A 94 11.51 -18.14 -8.91
C LEU A 94 11.68 -16.62 -8.90
N GLY A 95 10.66 -15.93 -8.41
CA GLY A 95 10.66 -14.49 -8.26
C GLY A 95 11.53 -14.00 -7.11
N PRO A 96 11.55 -12.68 -6.89
CA PRO A 96 12.37 -12.07 -5.85
C PRO A 96 11.93 -12.54 -4.46
N TYR A 97 12.91 -12.71 -3.59
CA TYR A 97 12.71 -12.97 -2.17
C TYR A 97 12.78 -11.66 -1.37
N MET A 98 11.76 -11.40 -0.57
CA MET A 98 11.69 -10.29 0.36
C MET A 98 12.06 -10.77 1.76
N ASN A 99 13.29 -10.47 2.19
CA ASN A 99 13.74 -10.73 3.55
C ASN A 99 13.16 -9.65 4.48
N LEU A 100 12.29 -10.06 5.39
CA LEU A 100 11.56 -9.17 6.31
C LEU A 100 12.07 -9.28 7.74
N GLY A 101 12.77 -10.37 8.09
CA GLY A 101 13.15 -10.72 9.44
C GLY A 101 12.03 -11.33 10.28
N PHE A 102 10.88 -11.62 9.68
CA PHE A 102 9.74 -12.28 10.32
C PHE A 102 8.90 -13.05 9.31
N GLU A 103 8.09 -13.98 9.80
CA GLU A 103 7.13 -14.73 9.00
C GLU A 103 5.88 -13.88 8.72
N PRO A 104 5.53 -13.62 7.45
CA PRO A 104 4.32 -12.88 7.12
C PRO A 104 3.05 -13.70 7.33
N SER A 105 2.01 -13.06 7.85
CA SER A 105 0.64 -13.58 7.88
C SER A 105 -0.27 -12.95 6.81
N LEU A 106 0.02 -11.72 6.43
CA LEU A 106 -0.69 -10.99 5.36
C LEU A 106 0.32 -10.30 4.46
N VAL A 107 0.19 -10.51 3.16
CA VAL A 107 0.93 -9.79 2.12
C VAL A 107 -0.06 -9.03 1.25
N MET A 108 0.06 -7.73 1.20
CA MET A 108 -0.67 -6.89 0.25
C MET A 108 0.33 -6.23 -0.69
N ARG A 109 0.10 -6.33 -1.99
CA ARG A 109 0.99 -5.79 -3.01
C ARG A 109 0.24 -5.04 -4.10
N LYS A 110 0.93 -4.11 -4.74
CA LYS A 110 0.40 -3.28 -5.81
C LYS A 110 1.47 -3.05 -6.86
N ARG A 111 1.16 -3.36 -8.12
CA ARG A 111 1.99 -2.94 -9.25
C ARG A 111 1.83 -1.44 -9.49
N ILE A 112 2.95 -0.73 -9.67
CA ILE A 112 2.96 0.74 -9.78
C ILE A 112 3.42 1.26 -11.13
N THR A 113 4.10 0.44 -11.94
CA THR A 113 4.55 0.83 -13.29
C THR A 113 3.50 0.65 -14.37
N GLN A 114 2.40 0.02 -14.05
CA GLN A 114 1.22 -0.15 -14.90
C GLN A 114 -0.02 -0.27 -14.01
N ASN A 115 -1.20 -0.12 -14.59
CA ASN A 115 -2.43 -0.44 -13.89
C ASN A 115 -2.43 -1.89 -13.42
N GLY A 116 -2.92 -2.13 -12.24
CA GLY A 116 -3.02 -3.45 -11.63
C GLY A 116 -3.77 -3.35 -10.31
N ASP A 117 -4.38 -4.43 -9.89
CA ASP A 117 -5.17 -4.45 -8.67
C ASP A 117 -4.32 -4.50 -7.41
N TRP A 118 -4.94 -4.20 -6.28
CA TRP A 118 -4.40 -4.43 -4.96
C TRP A 118 -4.62 -5.90 -4.59
N VAL A 119 -3.58 -6.69 -4.66
CA VAL A 119 -3.61 -8.12 -4.36
C VAL A 119 -3.35 -8.33 -2.87
N MET A 120 -4.23 -9.09 -2.21
CA MET A 120 -4.10 -9.51 -0.81
C MET A 120 -4.06 -11.03 -0.72
N MET A 121 -3.10 -11.54 0.02
CA MET A 121 -2.90 -12.97 0.28
C MET A 121 -2.56 -13.14 1.77
N ASP A 122 -3.10 -14.16 2.42
CA ASP A 122 -2.87 -14.42 3.84
C ASP A 122 -2.82 -15.91 4.17
N THR A 123 -2.12 -16.23 5.25
CA THR A 123 -1.93 -17.60 5.73
C THR A 123 -3.13 -18.17 6.50
N THR A 124 -4.07 -17.31 6.91
CA THR A 124 -5.25 -17.74 7.66
C THR A 124 -6.26 -18.42 6.75
N ARG A 125 -6.53 -17.84 5.58
CA ARG A 125 -7.41 -18.45 4.57
C ARG A 125 -6.74 -19.61 3.85
N HIS A 126 -5.42 -19.51 3.65
CA HIS A 126 -4.61 -20.49 2.92
C HIS A 126 -3.36 -20.84 3.73
N PRO A 127 -3.47 -21.82 4.65
CA PRO A 127 -2.35 -22.28 5.46
C PRO A 127 -1.32 -23.10 4.65
N GLU A 128 -1.68 -23.51 3.44
CA GLU A 128 -0.77 -24.21 2.55
C GLU A 128 0.29 -23.26 2.00
N ASN A 129 1.52 -23.72 1.91
CA ASN A 129 2.59 -23.06 1.22
C ASN A 129 2.88 -23.84 -0.10
N VAL A 130 2.47 -23.38 -1.20
CA VAL A 130 2.37 -22.04 -1.84
C VAL A 130 0.96 -21.47 -1.68
N ILE A 131 0.84 -20.20 -1.34
CA ILE A 131 -0.44 -19.48 -1.34
C ILE A 131 -0.74 -19.06 -2.77
N ASN A 132 -1.83 -19.56 -3.35
CA ASN A 132 -2.23 -19.31 -4.72
C ASN A 132 -3.59 -18.58 -4.87
N ASN A 133 -4.30 -18.35 -3.79
CA ASN A 133 -5.57 -17.65 -3.77
C ASN A 133 -5.38 -16.22 -3.26
N ARG A 134 -6.11 -15.29 -3.87
CA ARG A 134 -6.00 -13.86 -3.60
C ARG A 134 -7.37 -13.18 -3.53
N LEU A 135 -7.45 -12.15 -2.75
CA LEU A 135 -8.50 -11.12 -2.84
C LEU A 135 -7.95 -9.88 -3.54
N LEU A 136 -8.83 -9.17 -4.21
CA LEU A 136 -8.52 -7.88 -4.82
C LEU A 136 -9.20 -6.76 -4.01
N ALA A 137 -8.41 -6.04 -3.20
CA ALA A 137 -8.92 -5.09 -2.22
C ALA A 137 -9.65 -3.88 -2.83
N ASN A 138 -9.47 -3.62 -4.12
CA ASN A 138 -10.12 -2.54 -4.86
C ASN A 138 -11.33 -3.00 -5.70
N LEU A 139 -11.66 -4.28 -5.67
CA LEU A 139 -12.78 -4.84 -6.45
C LEU A 139 -13.74 -5.60 -5.53
N SER A 140 -14.96 -5.76 -6.01
CA SER A 140 -16.01 -6.58 -5.38
C SER A 140 -16.05 -8.03 -5.88
N SER A 141 -15.04 -8.45 -6.64
CA SER A 141 -14.93 -9.82 -7.14
C SER A 141 -14.71 -10.82 -6.02
N SER A 142 -15.19 -12.04 -6.23
CA SER A 142 -14.87 -13.17 -5.35
C SER A 142 -13.38 -13.47 -5.32
N GLU A 143 -12.96 -14.30 -4.40
CA GLU A 143 -11.61 -14.83 -4.33
C GLU A 143 -11.18 -15.48 -5.65
N GLN A 144 -9.96 -15.22 -6.04
CA GLN A 144 -9.39 -15.70 -7.31
C GLN A 144 -8.23 -16.68 -7.01
N GLY A 145 -8.29 -17.86 -7.59
CA GLY A 145 -7.18 -18.82 -7.60
C GLY A 145 -6.28 -18.63 -8.82
N SER A 146 -5.07 -19.13 -8.72
CA SER A 146 -4.02 -19.23 -9.76
C SER A 146 -3.37 -17.93 -10.26
N GLY A 147 -2.12 -18.03 -10.62
CA GLY A 147 -1.36 -17.06 -11.40
C GLY A 147 -0.57 -16.00 -10.62
N ASN A 148 -0.78 -15.84 -9.32
CA ASN A 148 -0.06 -14.84 -8.51
C ASN A 148 0.33 -15.43 -7.17
N ASN A 149 1.22 -16.39 -7.19
CA ASN A 149 1.56 -17.19 -6.03
C ASN A 149 2.63 -16.52 -5.18
N ILE A 150 2.59 -16.79 -3.89
CA ILE A 150 3.69 -16.47 -2.97
C ILE A 150 4.05 -17.70 -2.15
N GLU A 151 5.31 -17.80 -1.80
CA GLU A 151 5.83 -18.75 -0.83
C GLU A 151 6.19 -18.02 0.44
N ILE A 152 5.70 -18.52 1.57
CA ILE A 152 5.97 -17.94 2.90
C ILE A 152 7.14 -18.68 3.53
N TYR A 153 8.01 -17.93 4.18
CA TYR A 153 9.19 -18.41 4.91
C TYR A 153 9.25 -17.75 6.29
N ALA A 154 9.97 -18.38 7.21
CA ALA A 154 10.13 -17.86 8.58
C ALA A 154 10.67 -16.40 8.67
N ASN A 155 11.38 -15.92 7.64
CA ASN A 155 11.95 -14.56 7.64
C ASN A 155 11.43 -13.71 6.49
N GLY A 156 10.38 -14.11 5.77
CA GLY A 156 9.90 -13.32 4.63
C GLY A 156 9.05 -14.12 3.66
N TYR A 157 8.97 -13.66 2.44
CA TYR A 157 8.22 -14.35 1.38
C TYR A 157 8.93 -14.24 0.03
N ARG A 158 8.60 -15.12 -0.88
CA ARG A 158 9.05 -15.09 -2.28
C ARG A 158 7.84 -14.96 -3.20
N GLU A 159 8.00 -14.18 -4.25
CA GLU A 159 7.08 -14.24 -5.39
C GLU A 159 7.34 -15.53 -6.18
N ALA A 160 6.30 -16.33 -6.38
CA ALA A 160 6.36 -17.59 -7.11
C ALA A 160 5.41 -17.51 -8.31
N ASN A 161 5.77 -16.71 -9.31
CA ASN A 161 4.84 -16.38 -10.37
C ASN A 161 5.50 -16.15 -11.73
N THR A 162 4.91 -16.79 -12.75
CA THR A 162 5.25 -16.63 -14.17
C THR A 162 4.51 -15.50 -14.88
N ASP A 163 3.84 -14.58 -14.20
CA ASP A 163 2.92 -13.58 -14.80
C ASP A 163 3.53 -12.67 -15.87
N GLY A 164 4.70 -13.00 -16.41
CA GLY A 164 5.29 -12.27 -17.53
C GLY A 164 5.63 -10.80 -17.26
N TYR A 165 5.53 -10.39 -16.02
CA TYR A 165 5.78 -9.01 -15.61
C TYR A 165 7.23 -8.76 -15.18
N SER A 166 8.18 -9.24 -16.00
CA SER A 166 9.57 -8.83 -15.86
C SER A 166 9.70 -7.30 -15.91
N ASN A 167 10.61 -6.75 -15.11
CA ASN A 167 10.90 -5.33 -15.07
C ASN A 167 9.74 -4.42 -14.62
N LYS A 168 8.74 -4.94 -13.93
CA LYS A 168 7.69 -4.12 -13.28
C LYS A 168 8.03 -3.89 -11.82
N ILE A 169 7.72 -2.71 -11.33
CA ILE A 169 7.92 -2.36 -9.92
C ILE A 169 6.61 -2.60 -9.17
N TYR A 170 6.74 -3.26 -8.03
CA TYR A 170 5.67 -3.50 -7.08
C TYR A 170 5.99 -2.85 -5.75
N THR A 171 4.98 -2.34 -5.07
CA THR A 171 5.05 -2.03 -3.65
C THR A 171 4.43 -3.16 -2.86
N PHE A 172 4.89 -3.35 -1.63
CA PHE A 172 4.30 -4.29 -0.70
C PHE A 172 4.06 -3.67 0.68
N THR A 173 3.02 -4.15 1.33
CA THR A 173 2.72 -4.00 2.74
C THR A 173 2.55 -5.38 3.33
N VAL A 174 3.31 -5.69 4.36
CA VAL A 174 3.33 -7.01 4.99
C VAL A 174 3.09 -6.86 6.48
N LEU A 175 2.22 -7.72 7.01
CA LEU A 175 2.01 -7.90 8.44
C LEU A 175 2.46 -9.31 8.82
N GLY A 176 3.17 -9.42 9.93
CA GLY A 176 3.56 -10.68 10.54
C GLY A 176 2.44 -11.31 11.37
N VAL A 177 2.70 -12.48 11.88
CA VAL A 177 1.84 -13.12 12.89
C VAL A 177 1.75 -12.20 14.09
N VAL A 178 0.54 -11.84 14.47
CA VAL A 178 0.29 -11.04 15.67
C VAL A 178 0.38 -11.98 16.86
N ASP A 179 1.49 -11.94 17.58
CA ASP A 179 1.52 -12.44 18.94
C ASP A 179 0.55 -11.55 19.75
N PRO A 180 -0.35 -12.11 20.58
CA PRO A 180 -1.41 -11.33 21.24
C PRO A 180 -0.91 -10.36 22.33
N LEU A 181 0.31 -9.86 22.25
CA LEU A 181 0.85 -8.84 23.12
C LEU A 181 0.46 -7.42 22.67
N PRO A 182 0.23 -6.48 23.59
CA PRO A 182 -0.62 -5.30 23.40
C PRO A 182 0.09 -4.10 22.77
N HIS A 183 0.74 -4.22 21.62
CA HIS A 183 1.50 -3.13 21.01
C HIS A 183 1.05 -2.70 19.62
N HIS A 184 -0.18 -3.01 19.22
CA HIS A 184 -0.75 -2.43 18.01
C HIS A 184 -1.36 -1.06 18.31
N LEU A 185 -0.56 -0.03 18.16
CA LEU A 185 -1.08 1.33 18.06
C LEU A 185 -1.51 1.58 16.63
N GLU A 186 -2.79 1.40 16.35
CA GLU A 186 -3.43 2.10 15.25
C GLU A 186 -3.41 3.59 15.58
N LEU A 187 -2.51 4.33 14.95
CA LEU A 187 -2.54 5.78 15.06
C LEU A 187 -3.60 6.32 14.09
N ILE A 188 -4.83 6.42 14.56
CA ILE A 188 -5.87 7.17 13.86
C ILE A 188 -5.61 8.65 14.15
N MET A 189 -5.02 9.35 13.20
CA MET A 189 -4.89 10.80 13.30
C MET A 189 -6.10 11.47 12.66
N LYS A 190 -6.84 12.26 13.45
CA LYS A 190 -7.80 13.22 12.91
C LYS A 190 -7.01 14.39 12.34
N VAL A 191 -7.09 14.59 11.04
CA VAL A 191 -6.47 15.74 10.37
C VAL A 191 -7.45 16.90 10.43
N GLU A 192 -7.14 17.90 11.24
CA GLU A 192 -7.80 19.19 11.16
C GLU A 192 -7.01 20.08 10.19
N VAL A 193 -7.65 20.48 9.11
CA VAL A 193 -7.08 21.45 8.18
C VAL A 193 -7.29 22.81 8.82
N GLY A 194 -6.22 23.43 9.30
CA GLY A 194 -6.26 24.78 9.84
C GLY A 194 -6.65 25.78 8.75
N ASP A 195 -7.65 26.58 9.01
CA ASP A 195 -7.95 27.74 8.18
C ASP A 195 -6.77 28.72 8.23
N LYS A 196 -6.32 29.17 7.05
CA LYS A 196 -5.45 30.33 6.90
C LYS A 196 -6.28 31.50 6.41
#